data_1fe635d868fcffd00495b4bddf5d73e9
#
_entry.id   1fe635d868fcffd00495b4bddf5d73e9
#
_cell.length_a   1.000
_cell.length_b   1.000
_cell.length_c   1.000
_cell.angle_alpha   90.00
_cell.angle_beta   90.00
_cell.angle_gamma   90.00
#
_symmetry.space_group_name_H-M   'P 1'
#
loop_
_entity.id
_entity.type
_entity.pdbx_description
1 polymer ?
#
loop_
_entity_poly.entity_id
_entity_poly.type
_entity_poly.pdbx_seq_one_letter_code
_entity_poly.pdbx_strand_id
1 'polypeptide(L)'
;MHFSLPDFSACRVLVCGDVMLDRYWHGATARISPEAPVPVVQVKNDEVRAGGAGNVALNAASLGAQARVIGLIGDDEAGRLLGESLAARGVACAFERLADAPTITKLRVISRHQQLIRLDFEERFDACHAPRVADALAAHLEGIDVLVLSDYAKGTLADVPALIALARARGVPVVVDPKGTDFSRYRGATLVKPNLSEFEAVVGSCPDEATLIARGEALRAELDLEALLVTRGEQGVTLLQRGQPAHHQPTRAREVYDVTGAGDTVSAALGCGIAAGLSLLEATALANLAAGVVVGKLGTATASLDELYAAMDAHSPVARGRMAVEALISAAQRARAAGERIAVIVGPVGAPGAALLSRLEQAGRQADRVLLVEPADTDADALAVLAALRQVDWVVNVDPAGHADLLARIGPHLLLPAHP
;
A
#
# COMPACT_ATOMS: atom_id res chain seq x y z
N MET A 1 11.16 -6.31 -9.89
CA MET A 1 11.70 -4.94 -9.83
C MET A 1 12.19 -4.74 -8.41
N HIS A 2 13.48 -4.49 -8.19
CA HIS A 2 14.02 -4.16 -6.88
C HIS A 2 14.10 -2.63 -6.80
N PHE A 3 13.22 -2.01 -6.01
CA PHE A 3 13.39 -0.63 -5.60
C PHE A 3 13.55 -0.62 -4.06
N SER A 4 14.34 0.30 -3.54
CA SER A 4 14.42 0.55 -2.10
C SER A 4 13.35 1.55 -1.72
N LEU A 5 12.69 1.34 -0.57
CA LEU A 5 11.77 2.34 -0.05
C LEU A 5 12.56 3.61 0.28
N PRO A 6 12.14 4.78 -0.23
CA PRO A 6 12.76 6.05 0.14
C PRO A 6 12.39 6.45 1.57
N ASP A 7 13.13 7.41 2.13
CA ASP A 7 12.72 8.11 3.33
C ASP A 7 11.63 9.13 2.98
N PHE A 8 10.45 8.95 3.55
CA PHE A 8 9.30 9.83 3.32
C PHE A 8 9.22 10.99 4.31
N SER A 9 10.11 11.08 5.32
CA SER A 9 10.01 12.05 6.42
C SER A 9 10.08 13.53 5.97
N ALA A 10 10.75 13.78 4.86
CA ALA A 10 10.82 15.10 4.24
C ALA A 10 9.67 15.38 3.25
N CYS A 11 8.90 14.36 2.83
CA CYS A 11 7.84 14.49 1.84
C CYS A 11 6.62 15.21 2.43
N ARG A 12 6.13 16.25 1.75
CA ARG A 12 4.98 17.06 2.15
C ARG A 12 3.80 16.75 1.22
N VAL A 13 2.85 15.98 1.75
CA VAL A 13 1.67 15.51 1.03
C VAL A 13 0.47 16.32 1.46
N LEU A 14 -0.14 17.06 0.54
CA LEU A 14 -1.41 17.74 0.74
C LEU A 14 -2.54 16.90 0.16
N VAL A 15 -3.51 16.56 0.99
CA VAL A 15 -4.73 15.87 0.55
C VAL A 15 -5.88 16.86 0.59
N CYS A 16 -6.65 16.97 -0.50
CA CYS A 16 -7.88 17.77 -0.54
C CYS A 16 -9.02 16.90 -1.03
N GLY A 17 -10.14 16.87 -0.32
CA GLY A 17 -11.26 16.03 -0.74
C GLY A 17 -12.34 15.81 0.31
N ASP A 18 -13.22 14.88 0.00
CA ASP A 18 -14.34 14.54 0.86
C ASP A 18 -13.87 13.74 2.07
N VAL A 19 -13.90 14.37 3.25
CA VAL A 19 -13.61 13.72 4.52
C VAL A 19 -14.88 13.17 5.13
N MET A 20 -14.76 12.05 5.84
CA MET A 20 -15.91 11.44 6.51
C MET A 20 -15.48 10.74 7.80
N LEU A 21 -16.43 10.61 8.74
CA LEU A 21 -16.26 9.86 9.97
C LEU A 21 -16.91 8.48 9.81
N ASP A 22 -16.11 7.41 9.86
CA ASP A 22 -16.60 6.06 10.04
C ASP A 22 -16.70 5.79 11.55
N ARG A 23 -17.92 5.57 12.06
CA ARG A 23 -18.20 5.33 13.48
C ARG A 23 -18.74 3.93 13.68
N TYR A 24 -18.21 3.22 14.66
CA TYR A 24 -18.56 1.82 14.92
C TYR A 24 -19.07 1.69 16.35
N TRP A 25 -20.35 1.38 16.53
CA TRP A 25 -20.91 1.05 17.80
C TRP A 25 -20.93 -0.46 18.00
N HIS A 26 -20.13 -0.92 18.95
CA HIS A 26 -20.06 -2.33 19.29
C HIS A 26 -20.88 -2.61 20.56
N GLY A 27 -21.78 -3.60 20.49
CA GLY A 27 -22.62 -3.96 21.61
C GLY A 27 -23.22 -5.35 21.52
N ALA A 28 -23.76 -5.82 22.62
CA ALA A 28 -24.49 -7.08 22.66
C ALA A 28 -25.97 -6.86 22.33
N THR A 29 -26.54 -7.80 21.57
CA THR A 29 -27.99 -7.94 21.37
C THR A 29 -28.51 -9.05 22.28
N ALA A 30 -29.08 -8.72 23.43
CA ALA A 30 -29.56 -9.68 24.39
C ALA A 30 -31.10 -9.76 24.51
N ARG A 31 -31.81 -8.78 23.95
CA ARG A 31 -33.27 -8.67 24.08
C ARG A 31 -33.90 -8.03 22.85
N ILE A 32 -35.18 -8.31 22.66
CA ILE A 32 -36.05 -7.59 21.72
C ILE A 32 -36.67 -6.39 22.48
N SER A 33 -36.86 -5.28 21.76
CA SER A 33 -37.53 -4.10 22.30
C SER A 33 -38.99 -4.42 22.68
N PRO A 34 -39.49 -3.93 23.83
CA PRO A 34 -40.93 -4.01 24.14
C PRO A 34 -41.78 -3.06 23.27
N GLU A 35 -41.16 -2.08 22.59
CA GLU A 35 -41.83 -1.06 21.78
C GLU A 35 -42.05 -1.48 20.33
N ALA A 36 -41.20 -2.37 19.83
CA ALA A 36 -41.26 -2.86 18.45
C ALA A 36 -40.46 -4.18 18.32
N PRO A 37 -40.73 -5.04 17.31
CA PRO A 37 -40.02 -6.31 17.12
C PRO A 37 -38.62 -6.12 16.53
N VAL A 38 -37.80 -5.30 17.19
CA VAL A 38 -36.41 -4.98 16.80
C VAL A 38 -35.43 -5.33 17.93
N PRO A 39 -34.21 -5.75 17.61
CA PRO A 39 -33.19 -6.03 18.62
C PRO A 39 -32.75 -4.75 19.32
N VAL A 40 -32.50 -4.83 20.62
CA VAL A 40 -31.88 -3.77 21.41
C VAL A 40 -30.38 -4.05 21.48
N VAL A 41 -29.59 -3.13 20.97
CA VAL A 41 -28.12 -3.17 21.06
C VAL A 41 -27.68 -2.33 22.25
N GLN A 42 -27.03 -2.98 23.21
CA GLN A 42 -26.39 -2.28 24.32
C GLN A 42 -24.99 -1.90 23.94
N VAL A 43 -24.80 -0.65 23.51
CA VAL A 43 -23.50 -0.11 23.08
C VAL A 43 -22.54 -0.08 24.26
N LYS A 44 -21.36 -0.69 24.09
CA LYS A 44 -20.27 -0.75 25.09
C LYS A 44 -18.99 -0.08 24.58
N ASN A 45 -18.79 -0.04 23.29
CA ASN A 45 -17.62 0.58 22.68
C ASN A 45 -18.06 1.44 21.50
N ASP A 46 -17.46 2.62 21.41
CA ASP A 46 -17.66 3.61 20.34
C ASP A 46 -16.29 3.88 19.72
N GLU A 47 -16.09 3.37 18.53
CA GLU A 47 -14.83 3.50 17.79
C GLU A 47 -15.04 4.43 16.60
N VAL A 48 -14.08 5.34 16.40
CA VAL A 48 -14.11 6.29 15.27
C VAL A 48 -12.87 6.09 14.39
N ARG A 49 -13.08 6.16 13.08
CA ARG A 49 -12.02 6.11 12.08
C ARG A 49 -12.26 7.20 11.04
N ALA A 50 -11.17 7.75 10.49
CA ALA A 50 -11.30 8.66 9.36
C ALA A 50 -11.46 7.87 8.06
N GLY A 51 -12.40 8.29 7.21
CA GLY A 51 -12.64 7.77 5.87
C GLY A 51 -12.38 8.82 4.80
N GLY A 52 -12.40 8.41 3.54
CA GLY A 52 -12.17 9.26 2.38
C GLY A 52 -10.82 9.98 2.41
N ALA A 53 -10.80 11.26 2.12
CA ALA A 53 -9.56 12.07 2.14
C ALA A 53 -8.82 12.01 3.48
N GLY A 54 -9.55 11.84 4.60
CA GLY A 54 -8.94 11.62 5.92
C GLY A 54 -8.14 10.32 5.98
N ASN A 55 -8.65 9.23 5.41
CA ASN A 55 -7.95 7.94 5.34
C ASN A 55 -6.73 8.02 4.41
N VAL A 56 -6.81 8.75 3.29
CA VAL A 56 -5.65 9.01 2.43
C VAL A 56 -4.55 9.72 3.21
N ALA A 57 -4.89 10.78 3.96
CA ALA A 57 -3.92 11.52 4.76
C ALA A 57 -3.30 10.65 5.89
N LEU A 58 -4.09 9.80 6.54
CA LEU A 58 -3.60 8.84 7.55
C LEU A 58 -2.62 7.83 6.95
N ASN A 59 -2.90 7.30 5.76
CA ASN A 59 -1.99 6.39 5.08
C ASN A 59 -0.67 7.09 4.72
N ALA A 60 -0.71 8.34 4.24
CA ALA A 60 0.50 9.12 3.96
C ALA A 60 1.33 9.36 5.24
N ALA A 61 0.68 9.74 6.35
CA ALA A 61 1.35 9.92 7.64
C ALA A 61 1.93 8.60 8.18
N SER A 62 1.24 7.47 7.98
CA SER A 62 1.70 6.13 8.40
C SER A 62 2.96 5.68 7.64
N LEU A 63 3.15 6.18 6.42
CA LEU A 63 4.39 6.00 5.64
C LEU A 63 5.51 6.97 6.06
N GLY A 64 5.25 7.84 7.03
CA GLY A 64 6.22 8.80 7.55
C GLY A 64 6.18 10.18 6.91
N ALA A 65 5.31 10.44 5.92
CA ALA A 65 5.20 11.72 5.26
C ALA A 65 4.54 12.79 6.15
N GLN A 66 4.88 14.06 5.93
CA GLN A 66 4.21 15.20 6.53
C GLN A 66 2.87 15.42 5.81
N ALA A 67 1.80 14.85 6.36
CA ALA A 67 0.49 14.88 5.76
C ALA A 67 -0.36 16.04 6.27
N ARG A 68 -1.04 16.72 5.35
CA ARG A 68 -2.08 17.72 5.65
C ARG A 68 -3.34 17.38 4.87
N VAL A 69 -4.51 17.60 5.49
CA VAL A 69 -5.80 17.38 4.83
C VAL A 69 -6.66 18.67 4.85
N ILE A 70 -7.23 18.98 3.68
CA ILE A 70 -8.24 20.01 3.48
C ILE A 70 -9.56 19.31 3.14
N GLY A 71 -10.65 19.72 3.78
CA GLY A 71 -11.99 19.19 3.53
C GLY A 71 -13.06 20.04 4.16
N LEU A 72 -14.30 19.81 3.75
CA LEU A 72 -15.47 20.43 4.36
C LEU A 72 -15.99 19.52 5.48
N ILE A 73 -16.31 20.11 6.63
CA ILE A 73 -16.93 19.42 7.77
C ILE A 73 -18.04 20.31 8.36
N GLY A 74 -18.98 19.71 9.06
CA GLY A 74 -19.93 20.44 9.90
C GLY A 74 -19.27 21.04 11.14
N ASP A 75 -19.90 22.05 11.71
CA ASP A 75 -19.53 22.53 13.05
C ASP A 75 -20.26 21.71 14.12
N ASP A 76 -19.93 20.42 14.17
CA ASP A 76 -20.59 19.40 14.99
C ASP A 76 -19.60 18.49 15.72
N GLU A 77 -20.13 17.58 16.57
CA GLU A 77 -19.34 16.60 17.31
C GLU A 77 -18.52 15.68 16.38
N ALA A 78 -19.12 15.25 15.26
CA ALA A 78 -18.48 14.36 14.32
C ALA A 78 -17.25 15.00 13.66
N GLY A 79 -17.35 16.28 13.27
CA GLY A 79 -16.23 17.06 12.73
C GLY A 79 -15.12 17.28 13.75
N ARG A 80 -15.47 17.50 15.03
CA ARG A 80 -14.49 17.61 16.11
C ARG A 80 -13.76 16.28 16.33
N LEU A 81 -14.48 15.16 16.45
CA LEU A 81 -13.92 13.83 16.63
C LEU A 81 -13.01 13.43 15.45
N LEU A 82 -13.42 13.73 14.23
CA LEU A 82 -12.61 13.47 13.04
C LEU A 82 -11.28 14.24 13.11
N GLY A 83 -11.31 15.53 13.43
CA GLY A 83 -10.10 16.35 13.55
C GLY A 83 -9.18 15.87 14.65
N GLU A 84 -9.71 15.53 15.82
CA GLU A 84 -8.93 14.99 16.95
C GLU A 84 -8.28 13.64 16.61
N SER A 85 -9.02 12.75 15.96
CA SER A 85 -8.52 11.43 15.54
C SER A 85 -7.37 11.55 14.52
N LEU A 86 -7.46 12.48 13.58
CA LEU A 86 -6.43 12.74 12.58
C LEU A 86 -5.19 13.40 13.20
N ALA A 87 -5.40 14.44 14.02
CA ALA A 87 -4.32 15.15 14.69
C ALA A 87 -3.51 14.23 15.63
N ALA A 88 -4.18 13.34 16.36
CA ALA A 88 -3.53 12.35 17.23
C ALA A 88 -2.60 11.37 16.47
N ARG A 89 -2.77 11.26 15.15
CA ARG A 89 -1.96 10.43 14.26
C ARG A 89 -1.00 11.25 13.37
N GLY A 90 -0.75 12.51 13.72
CA GLY A 90 0.23 13.36 13.04
C GLY A 90 -0.25 14.01 11.74
N VAL A 91 -1.55 13.99 11.44
CA VAL A 91 -2.11 14.67 10.26
C VAL A 91 -2.50 16.10 10.63
N ALA A 92 -1.97 17.09 9.89
CA ALA A 92 -2.38 18.49 10.03
C ALA A 92 -3.73 18.71 9.34
N CYS A 93 -4.74 19.16 10.08
CA CYS A 93 -6.09 19.40 9.56
C CYS A 93 -6.31 20.89 9.24
N ALA A 94 -6.70 21.18 8.00
CA ALA A 94 -7.14 22.49 7.53
C ALA A 94 -8.61 22.40 7.05
N PHE A 95 -9.51 22.08 7.98
CA PHE A 95 -10.92 21.92 7.68
C PHE A 95 -11.66 23.25 7.61
N GLU A 96 -12.48 23.39 6.58
CA GLU A 96 -13.48 24.44 6.48
C GLU A 96 -14.76 23.99 7.18
N ARG A 97 -15.13 24.68 8.28
CA ARG A 97 -16.33 24.36 9.08
C ARG A 97 -17.55 25.05 8.53
N LEU A 98 -18.65 24.30 8.42
CA LEU A 98 -19.93 24.75 7.93
C LEU A 98 -20.96 24.64 9.07
N ALA A 99 -21.69 25.74 9.34
CA ALA A 99 -22.70 25.75 10.40
C ALA A 99 -24.04 25.13 9.92
N ASP A 100 -24.23 25.04 8.61
CA ASP A 100 -25.49 24.69 7.95
C ASP A 100 -25.48 23.29 7.31
N ALA A 101 -24.38 22.54 7.47
CA ALA A 101 -24.27 21.18 6.95
C ALA A 101 -23.61 20.24 7.96
N PRO A 102 -24.06 18.96 8.09
CA PRO A 102 -23.45 18.00 8.99
C PRO A 102 -22.14 17.45 8.44
N THR A 103 -21.25 17.03 9.34
CA THR A 103 -20.09 16.22 8.97
C THR A 103 -20.56 14.85 8.45
N ILE A 104 -20.10 14.47 7.27
CA ILE A 104 -20.43 13.17 6.68
C ILE A 104 -20.02 12.06 7.65
N THR A 105 -21.00 11.28 8.10
CA THR A 105 -20.78 10.22 9.09
C THR A 105 -21.44 8.92 8.65
N LYS A 106 -20.68 7.82 8.70
CA LYS A 106 -21.18 6.47 8.44
C LYS A 106 -21.11 5.66 9.72
N LEU A 107 -22.26 5.56 10.42
CA LEU A 107 -22.39 4.84 11.66
C LEU A 107 -22.76 3.38 11.39
N ARG A 108 -21.93 2.46 11.86
CA ARG A 108 -22.19 1.01 11.81
C ARG A 108 -22.45 0.47 13.20
N VAL A 109 -23.57 -0.22 13.35
CA VAL A 109 -23.92 -0.91 14.60
C VAL A 109 -23.54 -2.38 14.45
N ILE A 110 -22.63 -2.85 15.32
CA ILE A 110 -22.05 -4.19 15.27
C ILE A 110 -22.38 -4.96 16.54
N SER A 111 -22.88 -6.19 16.38
CA SER A 111 -23.07 -7.13 17.48
C SER A 111 -22.47 -8.49 17.12
N ARG A 112 -21.70 -9.08 18.04
CA ARG A 112 -21.10 -10.42 17.88
C ARG A 112 -20.39 -10.60 16.52
N HIS A 113 -19.60 -9.62 16.10
CA HIS A 113 -18.89 -9.57 14.81
C HIS A 113 -19.76 -9.44 13.54
N GLN A 114 -21.06 -9.18 13.71
CA GLN A 114 -21.98 -8.97 12.60
C GLN A 114 -22.47 -7.52 12.57
N GLN A 115 -22.42 -6.88 11.41
CA GLN A 115 -23.04 -5.58 11.19
C GLN A 115 -24.57 -5.76 11.10
N LEU A 116 -25.29 -5.09 12.00
CA LEU A 116 -26.74 -5.13 12.05
C LEU A 116 -27.39 -4.07 11.16
N ILE A 117 -26.84 -2.86 11.18
CA ILE A 117 -27.34 -1.72 10.41
C ILE A 117 -26.20 -0.73 10.16
N ARG A 118 -26.31 0.03 9.05
CA ARG A 118 -25.51 1.23 8.78
C ARG A 118 -26.45 2.42 8.65
N LEU A 119 -26.11 3.50 9.33
CA LEU A 119 -26.79 4.78 9.28
C LEU A 119 -25.85 5.79 8.64
N ASP A 120 -26.26 6.36 7.52
CA ASP A 120 -25.47 7.34 6.78
C ASP A 120 -26.05 8.73 7.05
N PHE A 121 -25.30 9.57 7.78
CA PHE A 121 -25.58 10.98 8.00
C PHE A 121 -24.77 11.74 6.97
N GLU A 122 -25.37 12.01 5.83
CA GLU A 122 -24.68 12.67 4.73
C GLU A 122 -25.62 13.55 3.93
N GLU A 123 -25.16 14.78 3.73
CA GLU A 123 -25.70 15.69 2.75
C GLU A 123 -24.57 16.14 1.84
N ARG A 124 -24.86 16.31 0.57
CA ARG A 124 -23.86 16.82 -0.36
C ARG A 124 -23.65 18.31 -0.06
N PHE A 125 -22.39 18.69 0.15
CA PHE A 125 -22.04 20.11 0.33
C PHE A 125 -22.36 20.92 -0.93
N ASP A 126 -22.91 22.11 -0.73
CA ASP A 126 -23.27 23.02 -1.81
C ASP A 126 -22.00 23.52 -2.54
N ALA A 127 -22.12 23.69 -3.85
CA ALA A 127 -21.02 24.19 -4.68
C ALA A 127 -20.62 25.65 -4.33
N CYS A 128 -21.47 26.41 -3.62
CA CYS A 128 -21.13 27.75 -3.13
C CYS A 128 -19.91 27.76 -2.18
N HIS A 129 -19.56 26.61 -1.60
CA HIS A 129 -18.36 26.44 -0.74
C HIS A 129 -17.06 26.20 -1.52
N ALA A 130 -17.12 25.98 -2.84
CA ALA A 130 -15.92 25.74 -3.66
C ALA A 130 -14.84 26.85 -3.54
N PRO A 131 -15.19 28.16 -3.50
CA PRO A 131 -14.19 29.22 -3.29
C PRO A 131 -13.42 29.06 -1.96
N ARG A 132 -14.09 28.66 -0.87
CA ARG A 132 -13.42 28.45 0.43
C ARG A 132 -12.39 27.33 0.35
N VAL A 133 -12.71 26.23 -0.35
CA VAL A 133 -11.79 25.12 -0.57
C VAL A 133 -10.60 25.56 -1.44
N ALA A 134 -10.84 26.36 -2.47
CA ALA A 134 -9.80 26.91 -3.33
C ALA A 134 -8.87 27.86 -2.58
N ASP A 135 -9.41 28.73 -1.72
CA ASP A 135 -8.64 29.64 -0.87
C ASP A 135 -7.79 28.87 0.15
N ALA A 136 -8.38 27.87 0.82
CA ALA A 136 -7.66 26.98 1.73
C ALA A 136 -6.53 26.24 1.01
N LEU A 137 -6.79 25.72 -0.20
CA LEU A 137 -5.77 25.05 -1.01
C LEU A 137 -4.64 26.04 -1.35
N ALA A 138 -4.98 27.24 -1.85
CA ALA A 138 -3.99 28.25 -2.22
C ALA A 138 -3.08 28.65 -1.06
N ALA A 139 -3.64 28.75 0.16
CA ALA A 139 -2.91 29.09 1.38
C ALA A 139 -1.93 27.98 1.84
N HIS A 140 -2.17 26.73 1.43
CA HIS A 140 -1.39 25.57 1.89
C HIS A 140 -0.54 24.90 0.81
N LEU A 141 -0.54 25.39 -0.43
CA LEU A 141 0.25 24.81 -1.54
C LEU A 141 1.73 25.13 -1.49
N GLU A 142 2.15 26.16 -0.75
CA GLU A 142 3.57 26.53 -0.71
C GLU A 142 4.40 25.43 -0.06
N GLY A 143 5.43 25.00 -0.78
CA GLY A 143 6.34 23.96 -0.33
C GLY A 143 5.75 22.55 -0.31
N ILE A 144 4.59 22.30 -0.93
CA ILE A 144 4.00 20.97 -1.08
C ILE A 144 4.67 20.23 -2.25
N ASP A 145 4.95 18.94 -2.04
CA ASP A 145 5.61 18.11 -3.05
C ASP A 145 4.59 17.37 -3.93
N VAL A 146 3.37 17.12 -3.42
CA VAL A 146 2.26 16.50 -4.17
C VAL A 146 0.91 16.90 -3.59
N LEU A 147 -0.08 17.10 -4.46
CA LEU A 147 -1.49 17.24 -4.11
C LEU A 147 -2.24 15.94 -4.47
N VAL A 148 -2.97 15.38 -3.51
CA VAL A 148 -3.90 14.25 -3.74
C VAL A 148 -5.33 14.78 -3.64
N LEU A 149 -6.12 14.65 -4.71
CA LEU A 149 -7.54 14.96 -4.75
C LEU A 149 -8.34 13.66 -4.56
N SER A 150 -9.06 13.53 -3.44
CA SER A 150 -9.86 12.35 -3.10
C SER A 150 -11.35 12.68 -3.24
N ASP A 151 -11.94 12.27 -4.36
CA ASP A 151 -13.34 12.58 -4.73
C ASP A 151 -14.27 11.42 -4.34
N TYR A 152 -15.30 11.72 -3.57
CA TYR A 152 -16.40 10.81 -3.23
C TYR A 152 -17.76 11.40 -3.65
N ALA A 153 -17.74 12.47 -4.47
CA ALA A 153 -18.91 13.22 -4.95
C ALA A 153 -19.77 13.79 -3.82
N LYS A 154 -19.14 14.16 -2.68
CA LYS A 154 -19.82 14.75 -1.53
C LYS A 154 -19.79 16.29 -1.51
N GLY A 155 -19.08 16.92 -2.45
CA GLY A 155 -19.15 18.35 -2.70
C GLY A 155 -17.90 19.14 -2.33
N THR A 156 -16.97 18.64 -1.55
CA THR A 156 -15.69 19.32 -1.27
C THR A 156 -14.97 19.67 -2.58
N LEU A 157 -14.97 18.75 -3.54
CA LEU A 157 -14.35 18.93 -4.85
C LEU A 157 -15.35 19.41 -5.92
N ALA A 158 -16.20 20.40 -5.60
CA ALA A 158 -17.18 20.92 -6.56
C ALA A 158 -16.50 21.55 -7.79
N ASP A 159 -15.39 22.28 -7.61
CA ASP A 159 -14.61 22.92 -8.68
C ASP A 159 -13.20 22.34 -8.80
N VAL A 160 -13.11 21.05 -9.16
CA VAL A 160 -11.80 20.36 -9.38
C VAL A 160 -10.91 21.05 -10.41
N PRO A 161 -11.44 21.56 -11.56
CA PRO A 161 -10.60 22.24 -12.54
C PRO A 161 -9.81 23.42 -11.94
N ALA A 162 -10.43 24.23 -11.08
CA ALA A 162 -9.74 25.33 -10.42
C ALA A 162 -8.63 24.83 -9.47
N LEU A 163 -8.88 23.76 -8.71
CA LEU A 163 -7.89 23.18 -7.80
C LEU A 163 -6.67 22.61 -8.56
N ILE A 164 -6.91 21.91 -9.68
CA ILE A 164 -5.83 21.40 -10.55
C ILE A 164 -5.03 22.58 -11.15
N ALA A 165 -5.72 23.64 -11.61
CA ALA A 165 -5.04 24.81 -12.17
C ALA A 165 -4.16 25.52 -11.13
N LEU A 166 -4.61 25.66 -9.87
CA LEU A 166 -3.84 26.23 -8.77
C LEU A 166 -2.56 25.43 -8.49
N ALA A 167 -2.65 24.10 -8.44
CA ALA A 167 -1.50 23.23 -8.21
C ALA A 167 -0.50 23.28 -9.38
N ARG A 168 -1.01 23.18 -10.63
CA ARG A 168 -0.18 23.27 -11.84
C ARG A 168 0.57 24.59 -11.94
N ALA A 169 -0.08 25.71 -11.60
CA ALA A 169 0.57 27.02 -11.62
C ALA A 169 1.77 27.14 -10.66
N ARG A 170 1.85 26.25 -9.68
CA ARG A 170 2.98 26.12 -8.72
C ARG A 170 3.91 24.94 -9.00
N GLY A 171 3.68 24.21 -10.10
CA GLY A 171 4.47 23.02 -10.44
C GLY A 171 4.25 21.83 -9.51
N VAL A 172 3.15 21.82 -8.73
CA VAL A 172 2.81 20.72 -7.82
C VAL A 172 2.09 19.63 -8.60
N PRO A 173 2.61 18.38 -8.63
CA PRO A 173 1.93 17.26 -9.25
C PRO A 173 0.62 16.93 -8.54
N VAL A 174 -0.39 16.51 -9.33
CA VAL A 174 -1.74 16.22 -8.84
C VAL A 174 -2.10 14.76 -9.11
N VAL A 175 -2.39 14.01 -8.05
CA VAL A 175 -2.96 12.66 -8.10
C VAL A 175 -4.45 12.75 -7.79
N VAL A 176 -5.29 12.15 -8.62
CA VAL A 176 -6.74 12.16 -8.43
C VAL A 176 -7.28 10.76 -8.21
N ASP A 177 -8.01 10.57 -7.12
CA ASP A 177 -8.92 9.43 -6.92
C ASP A 177 -10.33 9.89 -7.37
N PRO A 178 -10.79 9.46 -8.55
CA PRO A 178 -11.95 10.04 -9.19
C PRO A 178 -13.26 9.44 -8.69
N LYS A 179 -14.37 10.18 -8.88
CA LYS A 179 -15.74 9.68 -8.70
C LYS A 179 -16.67 10.17 -9.80
N GLY A 180 -17.68 9.37 -10.10
CA GLY A 180 -18.66 9.67 -11.14
C GLY A 180 -18.23 9.23 -12.53
N THR A 181 -18.91 9.75 -13.56
CA THR A 181 -18.70 9.36 -14.96
C THR A 181 -18.14 10.50 -15.84
N ASP A 182 -18.11 11.73 -15.32
CA ASP A 182 -17.52 12.87 -16.01
C ASP A 182 -16.08 13.08 -15.56
N PHE A 183 -15.14 12.46 -16.26
CA PHE A 183 -13.72 12.62 -15.98
C PHE A 183 -13.10 13.87 -16.64
N SER A 184 -13.84 14.58 -17.49
CA SER A 184 -13.36 15.82 -18.10
C SER A 184 -12.96 16.88 -17.07
N ARG A 185 -13.57 16.84 -15.88
CA ARG A 185 -13.26 17.69 -14.73
C ARG A 185 -11.85 17.48 -14.14
N TYR A 186 -11.21 16.34 -14.42
CA TYR A 186 -9.85 16.01 -13.96
C TYR A 186 -8.77 16.32 -14.99
N ARG A 187 -9.14 16.98 -16.09
CA ARG A 187 -8.20 17.38 -17.15
C ARG A 187 -6.99 18.11 -16.58
N GLY A 188 -5.80 17.71 -17.04
CA GLY A 188 -4.55 18.31 -16.64
C GLY A 188 -4.00 17.87 -15.29
N ALA A 189 -4.62 16.91 -14.59
CA ALA A 189 -3.99 16.24 -13.48
C ALA A 189 -2.73 15.48 -13.94
N THR A 190 -1.80 15.23 -13.03
CA THR A 190 -0.62 14.41 -13.34
C THR A 190 -1.02 12.95 -13.52
N LEU A 191 -1.83 12.43 -12.60
CA LEU A 191 -2.30 11.06 -12.61
C LEU A 191 -3.75 10.99 -12.13
N VAL A 192 -4.58 10.19 -12.82
CA VAL A 192 -5.93 9.83 -12.38
C VAL A 192 -5.97 8.32 -12.14
N LYS A 193 -6.57 7.90 -11.01
CA LYS A 193 -6.59 6.50 -10.54
C LYS A 193 -8.02 5.97 -10.36
N PRO A 194 -8.74 5.63 -11.41
CA PRO A 194 -10.02 4.92 -11.29
C PRO A 194 -9.82 3.45 -10.91
N ASN A 195 -10.82 2.85 -10.28
CA ASN A 195 -10.96 1.40 -10.32
C ASN A 195 -11.56 0.95 -11.67
N LEU A 196 -11.51 -0.36 -11.97
CA LEU A 196 -11.97 -0.89 -13.25
C LEU A 196 -13.44 -0.52 -13.53
N SER A 197 -14.32 -0.61 -12.54
CA SER A 197 -15.74 -0.28 -12.72
C SER A 197 -15.95 1.22 -13.01
N GLU A 198 -15.22 2.09 -12.35
CA GLU A 198 -15.26 3.55 -12.59
C GLU A 198 -14.69 3.87 -13.97
N PHE A 199 -13.61 3.20 -14.36
CA PHE A 199 -13.02 3.34 -15.69
C PHE A 199 -14.00 2.89 -16.78
N GLU A 200 -14.58 1.69 -16.67
CA GLU A 200 -15.55 1.17 -17.63
C GLU A 200 -16.84 2.00 -17.69
N ALA A 201 -17.25 2.62 -16.60
CA ALA A 201 -18.39 3.52 -16.60
C ALA A 201 -18.18 4.77 -17.48
N VAL A 202 -16.92 5.17 -17.70
CA VAL A 202 -16.54 6.31 -18.56
C VAL A 202 -16.30 5.87 -19.99
N VAL A 203 -15.50 4.81 -20.20
CA VAL A 203 -15.04 4.42 -21.54
C VAL A 203 -15.79 3.27 -22.16
N GLY A 204 -16.71 2.66 -21.41
CA GLY A 204 -17.43 1.43 -21.78
C GLY A 204 -16.65 0.16 -21.39
N SER A 205 -17.32 -1.00 -21.49
CA SER A 205 -16.79 -2.29 -21.04
C SER A 205 -15.50 -2.70 -21.74
N CYS A 206 -14.52 -3.20 -21.00
CA CYS A 206 -13.21 -3.63 -21.47
C CYS A 206 -13.08 -5.17 -21.33
N PRO A 207 -13.52 -5.95 -22.33
CA PRO A 207 -13.56 -7.41 -22.23
C PRO A 207 -12.17 -8.06 -22.21
N ASP A 208 -11.16 -7.35 -22.68
CA ASP A 208 -9.77 -7.82 -22.75
C ASP A 208 -8.75 -6.70 -22.49
N GLU A 209 -7.51 -7.09 -22.27
CA GLU A 209 -6.41 -6.20 -21.96
C GLU A 209 -6.13 -5.18 -23.08
N ALA A 210 -6.22 -5.61 -24.33
CA ALA A 210 -5.96 -4.74 -25.49
C ALA A 210 -7.00 -3.60 -25.57
N THR A 211 -8.27 -3.91 -25.32
CA THR A 211 -9.34 -2.92 -25.24
C THR A 211 -9.15 -1.96 -24.07
N LEU A 212 -8.75 -2.46 -22.89
CA LEU A 212 -8.46 -1.62 -21.73
C LEU A 212 -7.33 -0.64 -22.04
N ILE A 213 -6.23 -1.12 -22.62
CA ILE A 213 -5.07 -0.27 -22.98
C ILE A 213 -5.49 0.78 -24.02
N ALA A 214 -6.16 0.38 -25.10
CA ALA A 214 -6.54 1.30 -26.18
C ALA A 214 -7.47 2.42 -25.68
N ARG A 215 -8.48 2.08 -24.89
CA ARG A 215 -9.43 3.06 -24.31
C ARG A 215 -8.76 3.92 -23.24
N GLY A 216 -7.90 3.32 -22.42
CA GLY A 216 -7.18 4.04 -21.39
C GLY A 216 -6.19 5.05 -21.97
N GLU A 217 -5.45 4.72 -23.02
CA GLU A 217 -4.58 5.67 -23.72
C GLU A 217 -5.38 6.80 -24.39
N ALA A 218 -6.54 6.50 -24.97
CA ALA A 218 -7.43 7.51 -25.53
C ALA A 218 -7.91 8.49 -24.44
N LEU A 219 -8.39 7.97 -23.30
CA LEU A 219 -8.84 8.79 -22.18
C LEU A 219 -7.69 9.60 -21.55
N ARG A 220 -6.51 8.97 -21.34
CA ARG A 220 -5.31 9.66 -20.86
C ARG A 220 -4.93 10.85 -21.74
N ALA A 221 -4.93 10.64 -23.06
CA ALA A 221 -4.60 11.69 -24.04
C ALA A 221 -5.68 12.78 -24.07
N GLU A 222 -6.95 12.40 -24.05
CA GLU A 222 -8.08 13.34 -24.01
C GLU A 222 -7.99 14.25 -22.78
N LEU A 223 -7.68 13.71 -21.62
CA LEU A 223 -7.60 14.45 -20.36
C LEU A 223 -6.26 15.17 -20.14
N ASP A 224 -5.31 15.07 -21.08
CA ASP A 224 -3.94 15.62 -20.95
C ASP A 224 -3.24 15.18 -19.66
N LEU A 225 -3.32 13.87 -19.35
CA LEU A 225 -2.66 13.29 -18.19
C LEU A 225 -1.26 12.82 -18.53
N GLU A 226 -0.35 12.87 -17.55
CA GLU A 226 0.93 12.17 -17.64
C GLU A 226 0.70 10.66 -17.53
N ALA A 227 -0.17 10.23 -16.62
CA ALA A 227 -0.51 8.82 -16.46
C ALA A 227 -1.97 8.58 -16.09
N LEU A 228 -2.47 7.39 -16.42
CA LEU A 228 -3.72 6.82 -15.94
C LEU A 228 -3.38 5.47 -15.27
N LEU A 229 -3.82 5.29 -14.01
CA LEU A 229 -3.64 4.05 -13.26
C LEU A 229 -4.98 3.38 -13.00
N VAL A 230 -5.25 2.27 -13.66
CA VAL A 230 -6.49 1.50 -13.44
C VAL A 230 -6.22 0.42 -12.38
N THR A 231 -6.92 0.50 -11.23
CA THR A 231 -6.87 -0.57 -10.21
C THR A 231 -7.91 -1.65 -10.54
N ARG A 232 -7.50 -2.92 -10.50
CA ARG A 232 -8.27 -4.06 -11.03
C ARG A 232 -8.52 -5.15 -9.98
N GLY A 233 -8.57 -4.76 -8.71
CA GLY A 233 -8.79 -5.68 -7.59
C GLY A 233 -7.74 -6.79 -7.53
N GLU A 234 -8.17 -8.03 -7.55
CA GLU A 234 -7.30 -9.21 -7.51
C GLU A 234 -6.34 -9.33 -8.72
N GLN A 235 -6.66 -8.68 -9.83
CA GLN A 235 -5.77 -8.62 -10.98
C GLN A 235 -4.64 -7.59 -10.84
N GLY A 236 -4.64 -6.79 -9.77
CA GLY A 236 -3.60 -5.79 -9.53
C GLY A 236 -3.88 -4.46 -10.20
N VAL A 237 -2.89 -3.87 -10.89
CA VAL A 237 -2.98 -2.52 -11.45
C VAL A 237 -2.40 -2.45 -12.86
N THR A 238 -2.96 -1.58 -13.70
CA THR A 238 -2.41 -1.28 -15.04
C THR A 238 -2.10 0.20 -15.14
N LEU A 239 -0.82 0.54 -15.34
CA LEU A 239 -0.32 1.89 -15.54
C LEU A 239 -0.20 2.18 -17.03
N LEU A 240 -0.82 3.27 -17.48
CA LEU A 240 -0.72 3.83 -18.82
C LEU A 240 -0.04 5.18 -18.70
N GLN A 241 1.23 5.29 -19.12
CA GLN A 241 2.05 6.50 -19.01
C GLN A 241 2.39 7.05 -20.39
N ARG A 242 2.39 8.37 -20.50
CA ARG A 242 2.70 9.09 -21.75
C ARG A 242 4.04 8.62 -22.34
N GLY A 243 4.00 8.14 -23.59
CA GLY A 243 5.20 7.73 -24.31
C GLY A 243 5.86 6.44 -23.82
N GLN A 244 5.20 5.69 -22.93
CA GLN A 244 5.70 4.41 -22.43
C GLN A 244 4.72 3.29 -22.80
N PRO A 245 5.19 2.04 -22.95
CA PRO A 245 4.30 0.90 -23.06
C PRO A 245 3.44 0.74 -21.80
N ALA A 246 2.22 0.22 -21.96
CA ALA A 246 1.35 -0.14 -20.83
C ALA A 246 2.07 -1.12 -19.91
N HIS A 247 1.99 -0.89 -18.60
CA HIS A 247 2.62 -1.73 -17.61
C HIS A 247 1.61 -2.31 -16.65
N HIS A 248 1.45 -3.63 -16.68
CA HIS A 248 0.61 -4.37 -15.76
C HIS A 248 1.42 -4.92 -14.59
N GLN A 249 0.93 -4.72 -13.36
CA GLN A 249 1.50 -5.28 -12.14
C GLN A 249 0.43 -6.13 -11.45
N PRO A 250 0.64 -7.44 -11.32
CA PRO A 250 -0.30 -8.31 -10.60
C PRO A 250 -0.37 -7.93 -9.12
N THR A 251 -1.47 -8.28 -8.46
CA THR A 251 -1.63 -8.07 -7.02
C THR A 251 -0.54 -8.80 -6.23
N ARG A 252 -0.13 -8.20 -5.12
CA ARG A 252 0.79 -8.81 -4.16
C ARG A 252 0.09 -9.30 -2.89
N ALA A 253 -1.23 -9.20 -2.82
CA ALA A 253 -2.00 -9.71 -1.70
C ALA A 253 -1.89 -11.25 -1.62
N ARG A 254 -1.62 -11.77 -0.41
CA ARG A 254 -1.61 -13.22 -0.13
C ARG A 254 -2.96 -13.70 0.37
N GLU A 255 -3.57 -12.93 1.26
CA GLU A 255 -4.89 -13.17 1.83
C GLU A 255 -5.67 -11.86 1.79
N VAL A 256 -6.92 -11.92 1.39
CA VAL A 256 -7.82 -10.75 1.37
C VAL A 256 -8.83 -10.94 2.48
N TYR A 257 -8.80 -10.05 3.46
CA TYR A 257 -9.74 -10.02 4.57
C TYR A 257 -10.80 -8.93 4.37
N ASP A 258 -10.37 -7.71 4.03
CA ASP A 258 -11.25 -6.57 3.79
C ASP A 258 -10.62 -5.61 2.78
N VAL A 259 -11.37 -5.21 1.76
CA VAL A 259 -10.89 -4.29 0.72
C VAL A 259 -11.20 -2.82 1.02
N THR A 260 -11.84 -2.54 2.17
CA THR A 260 -12.23 -1.19 2.57
C THR A 260 -10.99 -0.29 2.76
N GLY A 261 -10.95 0.83 2.06
CA GLY A 261 -9.85 1.80 2.15
C GLY A 261 -8.59 1.43 1.33
N ALA A 262 -8.59 0.29 0.61
CA ALA A 262 -7.47 -0.07 -0.25
C ALA A 262 -7.22 0.99 -1.35
N GLY A 263 -8.27 1.58 -1.93
CA GLY A 263 -8.17 2.68 -2.89
C GLY A 263 -7.49 3.92 -2.31
N ASP A 264 -7.83 4.29 -1.08
CA ASP A 264 -7.22 5.41 -0.35
C ASP A 264 -5.73 5.15 -0.10
N THR A 265 -5.39 3.91 0.28
CA THR A 265 -4.00 3.50 0.49
C THR A 265 -3.19 3.58 -0.81
N VAL A 266 -3.76 3.15 -1.95
CA VAL A 266 -3.12 3.30 -3.27
C VAL A 266 -2.86 4.77 -3.56
N SER A 267 -3.86 5.65 -3.35
CA SER A 267 -3.74 7.09 -3.61
C SER A 267 -2.69 7.75 -2.72
N ALA A 268 -2.63 7.39 -1.44
CA ALA A 268 -1.63 7.87 -0.49
C ALA A 268 -0.21 7.42 -0.87
N ALA A 269 -0.03 6.12 -1.16
CA ALA A 269 1.27 5.56 -1.50
C ALA A 269 1.79 6.10 -2.85
N LEU A 270 0.92 6.31 -3.84
CA LEU A 270 1.26 7.03 -5.08
C LEU A 270 1.76 8.45 -4.78
N GLY A 271 0.98 9.19 -3.98
CA GLY A 271 1.36 10.54 -3.57
C GLY A 271 2.72 10.57 -2.88
N CYS A 272 2.94 9.72 -1.87
CA CYS A 272 4.23 9.63 -1.17
C CYS A 272 5.37 9.25 -2.12
N GLY A 273 5.16 8.29 -3.02
CA GLY A 273 6.17 7.89 -4.01
C GLY A 273 6.56 9.03 -4.94
N ILE A 274 5.57 9.77 -5.46
CA ILE A 274 5.81 10.95 -6.32
C ILE A 274 6.53 12.05 -5.54
N ALA A 275 6.11 12.34 -4.30
CA ALA A 275 6.74 13.32 -3.42
C ALA A 275 8.21 12.97 -3.10
N ALA A 276 8.52 11.69 -2.98
CA ALA A 276 9.88 11.19 -2.78
C ALA A 276 10.73 11.12 -4.06
N GLY A 277 10.19 11.55 -5.21
CA GLY A 277 10.90 11.56 -6.50
C GLY A 277 10.99 10.20 -7.19
N LEU A 278 10.21 9.22 -6.79
CA LEU A 278 10.11 7.95 -7.50
C LEU A 278 9.49 8.17 -8.90
N SER A 279 9.91 7.36 -9.86
CA SER A 279 9.21 7.27 -11.15
C SER A 279 7.77 6.81 -10.94
N LEU A 280 6.87 7.12 -11.87
CA LEU A 280 5.47 6.68 -11.78
C LEU A 280 5.34 5.15 -11.73
N LEU A 281 6.26 4.44 -12.37
CA LEU A 281 6.32 2.98 -12.33
C LEU A 281 6.69 2.45 -10.93
N GLU A 282 7.67 3.06 -10.27
CA GLU A 282 8.08 2.71 -8.90
C GLU A 282 7.01 3.12 -7.87
N ALA A 283 6.42 4.31 -8.03
CA ALA A 283 5.30 4.76 -7.20
C ALA A 283 4.09 3.83 -7.32
N THR A 284 3.82 3.31 -8.53
CA THR A 284 2.78 2.29 -8.76
C THR A 284 3.12 0.97 -8.05
N ALA A 285 4.39 0.54 -8.09
CA ALA A 285 4.83 -0.67 -7.39
C ALA A 285 4.71 -0.53 -5.87
N LEU A 286 5.05 0.64 -5.32
CA LEU A 286 4.85 0.98 -3.91
C LEU A 286 3.35 0.93 -3.54
N ALA A 287 2.51 1.55 -4.35
CA ALA A 287 1.07 1.60 -4.13
C ALA A 287 0.41 0.21 -4.17
N ASN A 288 0.80 -0.64 -5.13
CA ASN A 288 0.31 -2.02 -5.23
C ASN A 288 0.78 -2.89 -4.05
N LEU A 289 2.00 -2.66 -3.55
CA LEU A 289 2.52 -3.31 -2.36
C LEU A 289 1.73 -2.89 -1.11
N ALA A 290 1.53 -1.59 -0.91
CA ALA A 290 0.79 -1.03 0.24
C ALA A 290 -0.68 -1.52 0.25
N ALA A 291 -1.33 -1.55 -0.92
CA ALA A 291 -2.67 -2.15 -1.07
C ALA A 291 -2.67 -3.62 -0.64
N GLY A 292 -1.67 -4.41 -1.06
CA GLY A 292 -1.53 -5.82 -0.67
C GLY A 292 -1.40 -6.03 0.84
N VAL A 293 -0.78 -5.09 1.55
CA VAL A 293 -0.66 -5.13 3.02
C VAL A 293 -2.00 -4.82 3.69
N VAL A 294 -2.71 -3.76 3.25
CA VAL A 294 -3.93 -3.32 3.95
C VAL A 294 -5.13 -4.22 3.73
N VAL A 295 -5.26 -4.89 2.57
CA VAL A 295 -6.38 -5.82 2.32
C VAL A 295 -6.34 -7.06 3.21
N GLY A 296 -5.21 -7.36 3.85
CA GLY A 296 -5.07 -8.37 4.90
C GLY A 296 -5.54 -7.92 6.29
N LYS A 297 -6.03 -6.68 6.43
CA LYS A 297 -6.47 -6.09 7.71
C LYS A 297 -7.96 -5.79 7.70
N LEU A 298 -8.57 -5.61 8.87
CA LEU A 298 -9.99 -5.29 9.01
C LEU A 298 -10.24 -3.78 8.93
N GLY A 299 -11.19 -3.36 8.11
CA GLY A 299 -11.66 -1.97 7.97
C GLY A 299 -10.64 -1.04 7.31
N THR A 300 -10.80 0.27 7.51
CA THR A 300 -9.88 1.29 7.01
C THR A 300 -8.56 1.25 7.80
N ALA A 301 -7.65 0.35 7.41
CA ALA A 301 -6.33 0.20 7.99
C ALA A 301 -5.28 0.96 7.19
N THR A 302 -4.15 1.28 7.84
CA THR A 302 -2.98 1.89 7.19
C THR A 302 -1.84 0.89 7.06
N ALA A 303 -0.96 1.09 6.08
CA ALA A 303 0.31 0.37 5.96
C ALA A 303 1.43 1.19 6.61
N SER A 304 2.23 0.55 7.47
CA SER A 304 3.45 1.15 8.00
C SER A 304 4.67 0.82 7.13
N LEU A 305 5.76 1.58 7.29
CA LEU A 305 7.03 1.29 6.61
C LEU A 305 7.56 -0.11 6.95
N ASP A 306 7.49 -0.51 8.23
CA ASP A 306 7.95 -1.83 8.67
C ASP A 306 7.16 -2.96 7.99
N GLU A 307 5.85 -2.80 7.83
CA GLU A 307 5.01 -3.76 7.12
C GLU A 307 5.31 -3.80 5.62
N LEU A 308 5.63 -2.66 5.00
CA LEU A 308 6.08 -2.62 3.61
C LEU A 308 7.43 -3.31 3.43
N TYR A 309 8.40 -3.07 4.31
CA TYR A 309 9.67 -3.79 4.30
C TYR A 309 9.44 -5.30 4.46
N ALA A 310 8.64 -5.73 5.43
CA ALA A 310 8.30 -7.13 5.62
C ALA A 310 7.60 -7.73 4.39
N ALA A 311 6.71 -6.99 3.73
CA ALA A 311 6.03 -7.44 2.52
C ALA A 311 6.99 -7.52 1.31
N MET A 312 7.93 -6.58 1.16
CA MET A 312 8.98 -6.64 0.14
C MET A 312 9.87 -7.86 0.34
N ASP A 313 10.31 -8.10 1.56
CA ASP A 313 11.13 -9.26 1.91
C ASP A 313 10.39 -10.57 1.70
N ALA A 314 9.11 -10.62 2.04
CA ALA A 314 8.27 -11.80 1.83
C ALA A 314 7.99 -12.11 0.33
N HIS A 315 8.10 -11.11 -0.54
CA HIS A 315 7.95 -11.25 -1.99
C HIS A 315 9.28 -11.23 -2.76
N SER A 316 10.39 -10.87 -2.09
CA SER A 316 11.69 -11.29 -2.61
C SER A 316 11.65 -12.82 -2.62
N PRO A 317 11.81 -13.49 -3.77
CA PRO A 317 12.16 -14.90 -3.73
C PRO A 317 13.35 -14.93 -2.78
N VAL A 318 13.28 -15.74 -1.71
CA VAL A 318 14.46 -15.96 -0.87
C VAL A 318 15.54 -16.29 -1.85
N ALA A 319 16.50 -15.35 -2.02
CA ALA A 319 17.41 -15.40 -3.15
C ALA A 319 18.10 -16.76 -3.03
N ARG A 320 17.70 -17.70 -3.89
CA ARG A 320 18.33 -19.01 -3.99
C ARG A 320 19.58 -18.82 -4.83
N GLY A 321 20.59 -19.57 -4.51
CA GLY A 321 21.77 -19.62 -5.29
C GLY A 321 22.98 -18.95 -4.65
N ARG A 322 23.91 -18.48 -5.47
CA ARG A 322 25.14 -17.82 -5.00
C ARG A 322 24.84 -16.44 -4.42
N MET A 323 25.34 -16.17 -3.22
CA MET A 323 25.12 -14.91 -2.51
C MET A 323 26.43 -14.31 -2.00
N ALA A 324 26.46 -12.97 -1.90
CA ALA A 324 27.49 -12.29 -1.11
C ALA A 324 27.22 -12.49 0.39
N VAL A 325 28.27 -12.47 1.20
CA VAL A 325 28.24 -12.79 2.64
C VAL A 325 27.18 -11.96 3.38
N GLU A 326 27.14 -10.65 3.21
CA GLU A 326 26.21 -9.78 3.92
C GLU A 326 24.74 -10.00 3.48
N ALA A 327 24.51 -10.27 2.20
CA ALA A 327 23.18 -10.63 1.70
C ALA A 327 22.70 -11.98 2.26
N LEU A 328 23.60 -12.95 2.39
CA LEU A 328 23.31 -14.24 3.01
C LEU A 328 22.96 -14.09 4.48
N ILE A 329 23.74 -13.31 5.25
CA ILE A 329 23.48 -13.08 6.68
C ILE A 329 22.10 -12.48 6.87
N SER A 330 21.75 -11.46 6.07
CA SER A 330 20.40 -10.86 6.08
C SER A 330 19.32 -11.88 5.74
N ALA A 331 19.53 -12.76 4.75
CA ALA A 331 18.59 -13.81 4.38
C ALA A 331 18.42 -14.86 5.50
N ALA A 332 19.51 -15.27 6.13
CA ALA A 332 19.51 -16.22 7.24
C ALA A 332 18.80 -15.67 8.49
N GLN A 333 19.03 -14.40 8.82
CA GLN A 333 18.33 -13.72 9.93
C GLN A 333 16.81 -13.65 9.69
N ARG A 334 16.38 -13.34 8.47
CA ARG A 334 14.95 -13.34 8.09
C ARG A 334 14.33 -14.74 8.18
N ALA A 335 15.01 -15.77 7.66
CA ALA A 335 14.55 -17.15 7.74
C ALA A 335 14.34 -17.58 9.20
N ARG A 336 15.29 -17.24 10.09
CA ARG A 336 15.16 -17.51 11.53
C ARG A 336 14.02 -16.73 12.19
N ALA A 337 13.84 -15.46 11.84
CA ALA A 337 12.72 -14.66 12.34
C ALA A 337 11.36 -15.23 11.90
N ALA A 338 11.31 -15.90 10.74
CA ALA A 338 10.15 -16.64 10.26
C ALA A 338 10.00 -18.05 10.91
N GLY A 339 10.89 -18.44 11.84
CA GLY A 339 10.87 -19.74 12.51
C GLY A 339 11.46 -20.86 11.67
N GLU A 340 12.11 -20.58 10.52
CA GLU A 340 12.74 -21.56 9.67
C GLU A 340 14.07 -22.05 10.26
N ARG A 341 14.34 -23.35 10.16
CA ARG A 341 15.58 -23.99 10.60
C ARG A 341 16.58 -24.00 9.45
N ILE A 342 17.83 -23.67 9.72
CA ILE A 342 18.91 -23.59 8.73
C ILE A 342 19.90 -24.72 8.97
N ALA A 343 20.14 -25.54 7.94
CA ALA A 343 21.27 -26.46 7.90
C ALA A 343 22.41 -25.87 7.07
N VAL A 344 23.62 -25.98 7.57
CA VAL A 344 24.84 -25.55 6.88
C VAL A 344 25.72 -26.75 6.60
N ILE A 345 26.15 -26.89 5.36
CA ILE A 345 27.16 -27.84 4.94
C ILE A 345 28.44 -27.07 4.60
N VAL A 346 29.53 -27.33 5.30
CA VAL A 346 30.82 -26.63 5.11
C VAL A 346 31.72 -27.47 4.24
N GLY A 347 32.15 -26.90 3.08
CA GLY A 347 32.96 -27.51 2.05
C GLY A 347 34.48 -27.62 2.34
N PRO A 348 35.25 -28.07 1.37
CA PRO A 348 34.89 -28.20 -0.05
C PRO A 348 33.99 -29.42 -0.33
N VAL A 349 32.88 -29.20 -1.03
CA VAL A 349 31.96 -30.30 -1.40
C VAL A 349 32.38 -31.02 -2.69
N GLY A 350 33.25 -30.40 -3.47
CA GLY A 350 33.74 -30.95 -4.75
C GLY A 350 32.66 -31.00 -5.84
N ALA A 351 32.83 -31.88 -6.81
CA ALA A 351 31.86 -32.12 -7.86
C ALA A 351 30.59 -32.77 -7.29
N PRO A 352 29.36 -32.38 -7.76
CA PRO A 352 28.12 -33.00 -7.34
C PRO A 352 28.14 -34.53 -7.57
N GLY A 353 28.08 -35.28 -6.51
CA GLY A 353 28.08 -36.75 -6.52
C GLY A 353 27.11 -37.33 -5.50
N ALA A 354 27.01 -38.68 -5.48
CA ALA A 354 26.06 -39.38 -4.61
C ALA A 354 26.22 -39.03 -3.12
N ALA A 355 27.44 -38.82 -2.66
CA ALA A 355 27.74 -38.46 -1.27
C ALA A 355 27.16 -37.09 -0.91
N LEU A 356 27.34 -36.08 -1.76
CA LEU A 356 26.74 -34.73 -1.56
C LEU A 356 25.22 -34.79 -1.60
N LEU A 357 24.62 -35.49 -2.58
CA LEU A 357 23.16 -35.60 -2.68
C LEU A 357 22.56 -36.24 -1.43
N SER A 358 23.17 -37.32 -0.90
CA SER A 358 22.74 -37.96 0.35
C SER A 358 22.79 -36.99 1.55
N ARG A 359 23.79 -36.11 1.61
CA ARG A 359 23.92 -35.10 2.66
C ARG A 359 22.89 -33.97 2.51
N LEU A 360 22.64 -33.54 1.29
CA LEU A 360 21.60 -32.56 1.00
C LEU A 360 20.21 -33.10 1.37
N GLU A 361 19.93 -34.39 1.10
CA GLU A 361 18.70 -35.02 1.54
C GLU A 361 18.62 -35.12 3.07
N GLN A 362 19.69 -35.43 3.74
CA GLN A 362 19.75 -35.46 5.20
C GLN A 362 19.50 -34.08 5.78
N ALA A 363 20.14 -33.04 5.25
CA ALA A 363 19.96 -31.64 5.65
C ALA A 363 18.52 -31.18 5.46
N GLY A 364 17.94 -31.45 4.28
CA GLY A 364 16.55 -31.05 3.95
C GLY A 364 15.46 -31.76 4.75
N ARG A 365 15.75 -32.92 5.37
CA ARG A 365 14.83 -33.60 6.32
C ARG A 365 14.83 -32.96 7.70
N GLN A 366 15.89 -32.24 8.07
CA GLN A 366 16.09 -31.69 9.41
C GLN A 366 16.03 -30.18 9.46
N ALA A 367 16.04 -29.51 8.31
CA ALA A 367 16.01 -28.06 8.21
C ALA A 367 15.15 -27.62 7.01
N ASP A 368 14.67 -26.41 7.10
CA ASP A 368 13.80 -25.78 6.10
C ASP A 368 14.62 -25.07 5.02
N ARG A 369 15.90 -24.73 5.32
CA ARG A 369 16.88 -24.12 4.42
C ARG A 369 18.22 -24.84 4.48
N VAL A 370 18.86 -24.97 3.31
CA VAL A 370 20.17 -25.59 3.17
C VAL A 370 21.16 -24.61 2.55
N LEU A 371 22.24 -24.33 3.29
CA LEU A 371 23.35 -23.49 2.88
C LEU A 371 24.60 -24.31 2.62
N LEU A 372 25.25 -24.09 1.49
CA LEU A 372 26.60 -24.58 1.21
C LEU A 372 27.61 -23.44 1.42
N VAL A 373 28.63 -23.69 2.22
CA VAL A 373 29.78 -22.80 2.43
C VAL A 373 31.01 -23.42 1.79
N GLU A 374 31.47 -22.82 0.70
CA GLU A 374 32.60 -23.25 -0.09
C GLU A 374 33.86 -22.42 0.20
N PRO A 375 35.07 -22.93 -0.02
CA PRO A 375 36.29 -22.14 0.02
C PRO A 375 36.28 -20.97 -0.96
N ALA A 376 36.99 -19.88 -0.63
CA ALA A 376 37.01 -18.66 -1.44
C ALA A 376 37.56 -18.87 -2.87
N ASP A 377 38.43 -19.86 -3.05
CA ASP A 377 39.06 -20.24 -4.31
C ASP A 377 38.26 -21.25 -5.15
N THR A 378 37.01 -21.57 -4.71
CA THR A 378 36.14 -22.45 -5.49
C THR A 378 35.75 -21.81 -6.81
N ASP A 379 35.91 -22.59 -7.89
CA ASP A 379 35.63 -22.17 -9.26
C ASP A 379 34.19 -21.65 -9.45
N ALA A 380 34.01 -20.60 -10.26
CA ALA A 380 32.74 -19.97 -10.48
C ALA A 380 31.69 -20.89 -11.12
N ASP A 381 32.11 -21.79 -12.01
CA ASP A 381 31.23 -22.75 -12.69
C ASP A 381 30.78 -23.83 -11.68
N ALA A 382 31.66 -24.27 -10.81
CA ALA A 382 31.34 -25.21 -9.72
C ALA A 382 30.30 -24.59 -8.76
N LEU A 383 30.47 -23.33 -8.36
CA LEU A 383 29.49 -22.60 -7.54
C LEU A 383 28.13 -22.45 -8.23
N ALA A 384 28.13 -22.22 -9.54
CA ALA A 384 26.89 -22.11 -10.33
C ALA A 384 26.14 -23.45 -10.37
N VAL A 385 26.86 -24.56 -10.55
CA VAL A 385 26.27 -25.90 -10.54
C VAL A 385 25.67 -26.23 -9.16
N LEU A 386 26.40 -25.95 -8.08
CA LEU A 386 25.93 -26.18 -6.71
C LEU A 386 24.70 -25.35 -6.40
N ALA A 387 24.65 -24.07 -6.86
CA ALA A 387 23.54 -23.18 -6.68
C ALA A 387 22.29 -23.59 -7.49
N ALA A 388 22.44 -24.37 -8.55
CA ALA A 388 21.35 -24.90 -9.35
C ALA A 388 20.69 -26.16 -8.76
N LEU A 389 21.29 -26.77 -7.74
CA LEU A 389 20.73 -27.96 -7.11
C LEU A 389 19.44 -27.63 -6.37
N ARG A 390 18.38 -28.38 -6.64
CA ARG A 390 17.04 -28.15 -6.06
C ARG A 390 17.04 -28.14 -4.52
N GLN A 391 17.91 -28.91 -3.90
CA GLN A 391 18.01 -29.06 -2.43
C GLN A 391 18.81 -27.94 -1.79
N VAL A 392 19.48 -27.08 -2.56
CA VAL A 392 20.32 -25.99 -2.07
C VAL A 392 19.56 -24.68 -2.15
N ASP A 393 19.44 -23.98 -1.03
CA ASP A 393 18.85 -22.65 -1.00
C ASP A 393 19.92 -21.59 -1.24
N TRP A 394 21.09 -21.72 -0.59
CA TRP A 394 22.15 -20.72 -0.66
C TRP A 394 23.52 -21.34 -0.86
N VAL A 395 24.37 -20.67 -1.62
CA VAL A 395 25.77 -20.96 -1.78
C VAL A 395 26.60 -19.71 -1.53
N VAL A 396 27.61 -19.82 -0.68
CA VAL A 396 28.55 -18.72 -0.43
C VAL A 396 29.96 -19.28 -0.47
N ASN A 397 30.92 -18.50 -0.96
CA ASN A 397 32.32 -18.81 -0.88
C ASN A 397 33.05 -17.86 0.08
N VAL A 398 33.76 -18.41 1.06
CA VAL A 398 34.40 -17.67 2.15
C VAL A 398 35.72 -18.31 2.50
N ASP A 399 36.71 -17.49 2.84
CA ASP A 399 37.99 -18.03 3.39
C ASP A 399 37.74 -18.83 4.67
N PRO A 400 38.44 -19.93 4.88
CA PRO A 400 38.29 -20.74 6.09
C PRO A 400 38.42 -19.96 7.39
N ALA A 401 39.24 -18.89 7.42
CA ALA A 401 39.36 -17.99 8.55
C ALA A 401 38.05 -17.21 8.88
N GLY A 402 37.18 -16.98 7.89
CA GLY A 402 35.90 -16.30 8.03
C GLY A 402 34.74 -17.23 8.39
N HIS A 403 34.89 -18.54 8.35
CA HIS A 403 33.80 -19.50 8.59
C HIS A 403 33.19 -19.36 9.98
N ALA A 404 34.04 -19.19 11.02
CA ALA A 404 33.57 -19.09 12.40
C ALA A 404 32.68 -17.83 12.62
N ASP A 405 33.09 -16.70 12.08
CA ASP A 405 32.31 -15.45 12.14
C ASP A 405 30.97 -15.57 11.36
N LEU A 406 31.05 -16.12 10.15
CA LEU A 406 29.84 -16.35 9.33
C LEU A 406 28.84 -17.25 10.05
N LEU A 407 29.28 -18.37 10.61
CA LEU A 407 28.43 -19.32 11.33
C LEU A 407 27.82 -18.71 12.59
N ALA A 408 28.61 -17.90 13.34
CA ALA A 408 28.10 -17.18 14.51
C ALA A 408 26.99 -16.20 14.16
N ARG A 409 27.11 -15.47 13.03
CA ARG A 409 26.13 -14.49 12.55
C ARG A 409 24.87 -15.15 11.96
N ILE A 410 25.01 -16.30 11.29
CA ILE A 410 23.89 -17.06 10.74
C ILE A 410 23.13 -17.82 11.83
N GLY A 411 23.82 -18.43 12.80
CA GLY A 411 23.26 -19.25 13.87
C GLY A 411 22.53 -20.48 13.33
N PRO A 412 23.22 -21.43 12.67
CA PRO A 412 22.59 -22.60 12.08
C PRO A 412 22.02 -23.54 13.15
N HIS A 413 20.93 -24.24 12.82
CA HIS A 413 20.35 -25.30 13.65
C HIS A 413 21.06 -26.63 13.48
N LEU A 414 21.64 -26.84 12.29
CA LEU A 414 22.38 -28.04 11.96
C LEU A 414 23.64 -27.67 11.19
N LEU A 415 24.79 -28.21 11.62
CA LEU A 415 26.06 -28.06 10.93
C LEU A 415 26.58 -29.46 10.52
N LEU A 416 26.83 -29.63 9.23
CA LEU A 416 27.32 -30.88 8.65
C LEU A 416 28.63 -30.62 7.92
N PRO A 417 29.64 -31.48 8.08
CA PRO A 417 30.85 -31.45 7.24
C PRO A 417 30.51 -31.93 5.82
N ALA A 418 31.24 -31.46 4.81
CA ALA A 418 31.02 -31.87 3.41
C ALA A 418 31.35 -33.35 3.18
N HIS A 419 32.35 -33.87 3.92
CA HIS A 419 32.75 -35.27 3.88
C HIS A 419 32.47 -35.96 5.24
N PRO A 420 32.15 -37.28 5.24
CA PRO A 420 31.85 -38.00 6.45
C PRO A 420 33.09 -38.14 7.34
#